data_d93aa996973c31f5a7fc3c6188d191f8
#
_entry.id   d93aa996973c31f5a7fc3c6188d191f8
#
_cell.length_a   1.000
_cell.length_b   1.000
_cell.length_c   1.000
_cell.angle_alpha   90.00
_cell.angle_beta   90.00
_cell.angle_gamma   90.00
#
_symmetry.space_group_name_H-M   'P 1'
#
loop_
_entity.id
_entity.type
_entity.pdbx_description
1 polymer ?
#
loop_
_entity_poly.entity_id
_entity_poly.type
_entity_poly.pdbx_seq_one_letter_code
_entity_poly.pdbx_strand_id
1 'polypeptide(L)'
;MKSSILIIYTGGTIGMKNDAETGALVPFDFSGIYDEFPSLKRLNVDIDVLTMDPVIDSSNVTPANWAALAELIRDNYTRYDGYVVLHGTDTMSYTASALSFMLENLAKPVVFTGSQIPIGVLRTDGRENLITAIEIAGAHIGGRPEVPEVSLYFQNRLFRANRTTKRSAEALSAFRSYNYPPLAEVGVNIAYNLAAILHPTEISPELRIATRLADGIEVIKLFPGLGENILRAMLSAPGLRAVVLETFGAGNAPTNEWFIRVLKEAIDRGVIILNITQCGGGKVSMELYETGLRLQKIGILCGHDMTTEAAVTKLMYVLGLGLSDAQTRALLRRPLRGEFTA
;
A
#
# COMPACT_ATOMS: atom_id res chain seq x y z
N MET A 1 0.54 0.30 -31.11
CA MET A 1 1.72 -0.48 -30.64
C MET A 1 1.24 -1.37 -29.55
N LYS A 2 1.86 -2.54 -29.37
CA LYS A 2 1.63 -3.36 -28.19
C LYS A 2 2.34 -2.73 -27.00
N SER A 3 1.71 -2.75 -25.83
CA SER A 3 2.35 -2.33 -24.57
C SER A 3 3.27 -3.44 -24.05
N SER A 4 4.44 -3.08 -23.55
CA SER A 4 5.41 -4.01 -22.94
C SER A 4 5.18 -4.03 -21.43
N ILE A 5 4.87 -5.19 -20.86
CA ILE A 5 4.53 -5.35 -19.43
C ILE A 5 5.54 -6.26 -18.75
N LEU A 6 6.08 -5.82 -17.62
CA LEU A 6 6.88 -6.65 -16.75
C LEU A 6 6.03 -7.19 -15.59
N ILE A 7 5.92 -8.49 -15.51
CA ILE A 7 5.38 -9.16 -14.32
C ILE A 7 6.54 -9.41 -13.36
N ILE A 8 6.39 -8.93 -12.13
CA ILE A 8 7.34 -9.16 -11.04
C ILE A 8 6.68 -10.10 -10.04
N TYR A 9 7.18 -11.33 -9.96
CA TYR A 9 6.72 -12.30 -8.98
C TYR A 9 7.55 -12.20 -7.71
N THR A 10 6.94 -11.73 -6.63
CA THR A 10 7.60 -11.59 -5.32
C THR A 10 7.38 -12.80 -4.43
N GLY A 11 6.32 -13.59 -4.70
CA GLY A 11 5.89 -14.71 -3.87
C GLY A 11 4.37 -14.72 -3.63
N GLY A 12 3.97 -15.51 -2.65
CA GLY A 12 2.57 -15.62 -2.22
C GLY A 12 1.78 -16.72 -2.92
N THR A 13 0.56 -16.92 -2.43
CA THR A 13 -0.35 -18.03 -2.81
C THR A 13 -0.63 -18.09 -4.31
N ILE A 14 -0.66 -16.95 -5.01
CA ILE A 14 -0.91 -16.90 -6.45
C ILE A 14 0.12 -17.71 -7.25
N GLY A 15 1.37 -17.79 -6.78
CA GLY A 15 2.44 -18.53 -7.45
C GLY A 15 2.57 -19.97 -6.98
N MET A 16 1.51 -20.59 -6.50
CA MET A 16 1.50 -21.99 -6.09
C MET A 16 0.57 -22.83 -6.98
N LYS A 17 1.00 -24.05 -7.30
CA LYS A 17 0.17 -25.05 -7.98
C LYS A 17 0.25 -26.38 -7.25
N ASN A 18 -0.79 -27.20 -7.41
CA ASN A 18 -0.75 -28.57 -6.91
C ASN A 18 0.19 -29.39 -7.80
N ASP A 19 1.12 -30.06 -7.19
CA ASP A 19 1.90 -31.11 -7.83
C ASP A 19 0.97 -32.29 -8.19
N ALA A 20 1.06 -32.78 -9.43
CA ALA A 20 0.14 -33.77 -9.95
C ALA A 20 0.31 -35.15 -9.29
N GLU A 21 1.50 -35.48 -8.74
CA GLU A 21 1.81 -36.76 -8.14
C GLU A 21 1.56 -36.77 -6.64
N THR A 22 1.97 -35.70 -5.95
CA THR A 22 1.93 -35.62 -4.48
C THR A 22 0.74 -34.86 -3.94
N GLY A 23 0.07 -34.03 -4.76
CA GLY A 23 -0.98 -33.10 -4.34
C GLY A 23 -0.50 -31.93 -3.48
N ALA A 24 0.83 -31.84 -3.22
CA ALA A 24 1.42 -30.76 -2.46
C ALA A 24 1.45 -29.46 -3.27
N LEU A 25 1.39 -28.31 -2.58
CA LEU A 25 1.59 -27.02 -3.21
C LEU A 25 3.08 -26.82 -3.53
N VAL A 26 3.38 -26.63 -4.81
CA VAL A 26 4.72 -26.34 -5.32
C VAL A 26 4.73 -24.99 -6.04
N PRO A 27 5.88 -24.30 -6.14
CA PRO A 27 5.98 -23.06 -6.88
C PRO A 27 5.57 -23.21 -8.35
N PHE A 28 4.81 -22.24 -8.85
CA PHE A 28 4.45 -22.13 -10.25
C PHE A 28 5.60 -21.43 -11.01
N ASP A 29 5.97 -22.00 -12.14
CA ASP A 29 6.96 -21.37 -13.03
C ASP A 29 6.29 -20.38 -13.98
N PHE A 30 6.40 -19.10 -13.70
CA PHE A 30 5.84 -18.06 -14.54
C PHE A 30 6.59 -17.85 -15.86
N SER A 31 7.76 -18.47 -16.09
CA SER A 31 8.47 -18.40 -17.39
C SER A 31 7.64 -18.98 -18.52
N GLY A 32 6.81 -20.00 -18.21
CA GLY A 32 5.85 -20.63 -19.12
C GLY A 32 4.44 -20.02 -19.08
N ILE A 33 4.28 -18.76 -18.69
CA ILE A 33 2.96 -18.14 -18.46
C ILE A 33 1.99 -18.23 -19.66
N TYR A 34 2.51 -18.15 -20.90
CA TYR A 34 1.71 -18.26 -22.11
C TYR A 34 1.23 -19.69 -22.41
N ASP A 35 1.92 -20.70 -21.91
CA ASP A 35 1.53 -22.10 -22.07
C ASP A 35 0.45 -22.47 -21.07
N GLU A 36 0.54 -21.97 -19.85
CA GLU A 36 -0.46 -22.16 -18.81
C GLU A 36 -1.71 -21.28 -19.02
N PHE A 37 -1.53 -20.08 -19.58
CA PHE A 37 -2.61 -19.14 -19.89
C PHE A 37 -2.59 -18.70 -21.36
N PRO A 38 -2.98 -19.59 -22.31
CA PRO A 38 -2.98 -19.27 -23.74
C PRO A 38 -3.84 -18.05 -24.11
N SER A 39 -4.84 -17.72 -23.27
CA SER A 39 -5.70 -16.55 -23.44
C SER A 39 -4.92 -15.23 -23.37
N LEU A 40 -3.79 -15.17 -22.67
CA LEU A 40 -2.93 -13.97 -22.62
C LEU A 40 -2.40 -13.56 -23.99
N LYS A 41 -2.25 -14.50 -24.92
CA LYS A 41 -1.87 -14.22 -26.33
C LYS A 41 -2.89 -13.36 -27.07
N ARG A 42 -4.13 -13.24 -26.55
CA ARG A 42 -5.18 -12.40 -27.12
C ARG A 42 -5.12 -10.96 -26.64
N LEU A 43 -4.43 -10.70 -25.53
CA LEU A 43 -4.17 -9.34 -25.08
C LEU A 43 -3.17 -8.69 -26.02
N ASN A 44 -3.38 -7.39 -26.31
CA ASN A 44 -2.48 -6.62 -27.16
C ASN A 44 -1.25 -6.10 -26.37
N VAL A 45 -0.58 -7.02 -25.65
CA VAL A 45 0.59 -6.73 -24.81
C VAL A 45 1.69 -7.76 -25.05
N ASP A 46 2.93 -7.35 -24.84
CA ASP A 46 4.09 -8.24 -24.75
C ASP A 46 4.49 -8.36 -23.27
N ILE A 47 4.64 -9.58 -22.78
CA ILE A 47 4.82 -9.87 -21.35
C ILE A 47 6.18 -10.50 -21.13
N ASP A 48 6.97 -9.91 -20.26
CA ASP A 48 8.15 -10.51 -19.66
C ASP A 48 7.88 -10.78 -18.18
N VAL A 49 8.54 -11.80 -17.62
CA VAL A 49 8.42 -12.18 -16.21
C VAL A 49 9.77 -12.15 -15.54
N LEU A 50 9.81 -11.57 -14.33
CA LEU A 50 10.95 -11.60 -13.45
C LEU A 50 10.50 -12.13 -12.08
N THR A 51 11.17 -13.17 -11.61
CA THR A 51 10.96 -13.72 -10.27
C THR A 51 12.01 -13.15 -9.32
N MET A 52 11.59 -12.60 -8.19
CA MET A 52 12.53 -12.19 -7.14
C MET A 52 13.19 -13.43 -6.48
N ASP A 53 14.46 -13.34 -6.19
CA ASP A 53 15.21 -14.40 -5.52
C ASP A 53 15.82 -13.86 -4.20
N PRO A 54 15.47 -14.46 -3.07
CA PRO A 54 14.48 -15.52 -2.88
C PRO A 54 13.04 -15.04 -3.04
N VAL A 55 12.13 -15.97 -3.38
CA VAL A 55 10.67 -15.76 -3.31
C VAL A 55 10.27 -15.58 -1.85
N ILE A 56 9.40 -14.64 -1.56
CA ILE A 56 9.10 -14.21 -0.19
C ILE A 56 7.64 -14.53 0.17
N ASP A 57 7.44 -15.21 1.30
CA ASP A 57 6.13 -15.20 1.95
C ASP A 57 5.84 -13.78 2.43
N SER A 58 4.65 -13.25 2.09
CA SER A 58 4.29 -11.87 2.43
C SER A 58 4.32 -11.55 3.93
N SER A 59 4.18 -12.56 4.80
CA SER A 59 4.34 -12.40 6.25
C SER A 59 5.78 -12.07 6.68
N ASN A 60 6.76 -12.36 5.82
CA ASN A 60 8.19 -12.11 6.05
C ASN A 60 8.74 -10.89 5.28
N VAL A 61 7.86 -10.13 4.62
CA VAL A 61 8.28 -8.93 3.88
C VAL A 61 8.83 -7.87 4.83
N THR A 62 9.94 -7.26 4.42
CA THR A 62 10.66 -6.22 5.14
C THR A 62 10.82 -4.95 4.29
N PRO A 63 11.16 -3.80 4.88
CA PRO A 63 11.48 -2.59 4.12
C PRO A 63 12.62 -2.77 3.09
N ALA A 64 13.55 -3.68 3.32
CA ALA A 64 14.61 -4.02 2.36
C ALA A 64 14.03 -4.66 1.08
N ASN A 65 12.98 -5.48 1.21
CA ASN A 65 12.29 -6.06 0.05
C ASN A 65 11.55 -4.98 -0.75
N TRP A 66 10.97 -3.98 -0.09
CA TRP A 66 10.36 -2.83 -0.78
C TRP A 66 11.40 -2.01 -1.55
N ALA A 67 12.58 -1.79 -0.95
CA ALA A 67 13.69 -1.11 -1.62
C ALA A 67 14.14 -1.88 -2.87
N ALA A 68 14.37 -3.19 -2.76
CA ALA A 68 14.74 -4.04 -3.88
C ALA A 68 13.68 -4.02 -5.00
N LEU A 69 12.38 -4.06 -4.65
CA LEU A 69 11.30 -3.96 -5.63
C LEU A 69 11.26 -2.59 -6.33
N ALA A 70 11.48 -1.49 -5.60
CA ALA A 70 11.56 -0.16 -6.18
C ALA A 70 12.76 -0.01 -7.13
N GLU A 71 13.91 -0.57 -6.77
CA GLU A 71 15.12 -0.61 -7.60
C GLU A 71 14.89 -1.41 -8.89
N LEU A 72 14.25 -2.57 -8.77
CA LEU A 72 13.91 -3.41 -9.91
C LEU A 72 12.98 -2.68 -10.90
N ILE A 73 11.97 -1.97 -10.41
CA ILE A 73 11.09 -1.14 -11.26
C ILE A 73 11.88 -0.03 -11.93
N ARG A 74 12.74 0.70 -11.19
CA ARG A 74 13.60 1.76 -11.74
C ARG A 74 14.50 1.24 -12.83
N ASP A 75 15.20 0.14 -12.62
CA ASP A 75 16.21 -0.40 -13.54
C ASP A 75 15.57 -0.91 -14.84
N ASN A 76 14.28 -1.18 -14.81
CA ASN A 76 13.49 -1.60 -15.97
C ASN A 76 12.56 -0.50 -16.52
N TYR A 77 12.58 0.72 -15.95
CA TYR A 77 11.57 1.75 -16.21
C TYR A 77 11.51 2.20 -17.68
N THR A 78 12.62 2.22 -18.39
CA THR A 78 12.67 2.60 -19.81
C THR A 78 12.25 1.49 -20.77
N ARG A 79 12.23 0.22 -20.31
CA ARG A 79 11.96 -0.95 -21.15
C ARG A 79 10.50 -1.34 -21.21
N TYR A 80 9.73 -1.06 -20.15
CA TYR A 80 8.35 -1.50 -20.03
C TYR A 80 7.40 -0.32 -19.88
N ASP A 81 6.17 -0.49 -20.39
CA ASP A 81 5.11 0.52 -20.33
C ASP A 81 4.28 0.40 -19.04
N GLY A 82 4.31 -0.76 -18.39
CA GLY A 82 3.61 -1.00 -17.14
C GLY A 82 4.16 -2.21 -16.38
N TYR A 83 3.76 -2.34 -15.13
CA TYR A 83 4.23 -3.36 -14.21
C TYR A 83 3.06 -4.05 -13.52
N VAL A 84 3.14 -5.37 -13.38
CA VAL A 84 2.24 -6.17 -12.54
C VAL A 84 3.07 -6.82 -11.45
N VAL A 85 2.75 -6.55 -10.19
CA VAL A 85 3.44 -7.14 -9.05
C VAL A 85 2.56 -8.22 -8.44
N LEU A 86 3.00 -9.48 -8.56
CA LEU A 86 2.33 -10.63 -7.93
C LEU A 86 2.87 -10.79 -6.51
N HIS A 87 1.98 -10.65 -5.52
CA HIS A 87 2.36 -10.55 -4.12
C HIS A 87 1.40 -11.35 -3.23
N GLY A 88 1.89 -11.87 -2.11
CA GLY A 88 1.05 -12.50 -1.09
C GLY A 88 0.11 -11.48 -0.43
N THR A 89 -1.13 -11.90 -0.11
CA THR A 89 -2.20 -10.97 0.26
C THR A 89 -2.06 -10.34 1.65
N ASP A 90 -1.27 -10.93 2.59
CA ASP A 90 -1.25 -10.51 3.99
C ASP A 90 -0.66 -9.12 4.19
N THR A 91 0.42 -8.79 3.49
CA THR A 91 1.07 -7.48 3.59
C THR A 91 1.06 -6.69 2.27
N MET A 92 0.25 -7.12 1.29
CA MET A 92 0.17 -6.44 -0.02
C MET A 92 -0.16 -4.96 0.12
N SER A 93 -1.10 -4.59 1.00
CA SER A 93 -1.47 -3.18 1.22
C SER A 93 -0.31 -2.36 1.80
N TYR A 94 0.54 -2.95 2.65
CA TYR A 94 1.77 -2.29 3.15
C TYR A 94 2.79 -2.10 2.04
N THR A 95 3.11 -3.16 1.29
CA THR A 95 4.08 -3.10 0.19
C THR A 95 3.64 -2.09 -0.87
N ALA A 96 2.39 -2.17 -1.30
CA ALA A 96 1.85 -1.27 -2.32
C ALA A 96 1.76 0.19 -1.84
N SER A 97 1.41 0.43 -0.55
CA SER A 97 1.47 1.76 0.06
C SER A 97 2.90 2.29 0.11
N ALA A 98 3.88 1.48 0.53
CA ALA A 98 5.28 1.88 0.57
C ALA A 98 5.79 2.28 -0.82
N LEU A 99 5.56 1.43 -1.84
CA LEU A 99 5.95 1.71 -3.22
C LEU A 99 5.29 3.00 -3.76
N SER A 100 4.05 3.32 -3.35
CA SER A 100 3.40 4.57 -3.77
C SER A 100 4.15 5.82 -3.30
N PHE A 101 4.82 5.77 -2.14
CA PHE A 101 5.67 6.87 -1.66
C PHE A 101 7.07 6.81 -2.25
N MET A 102 7.65 5.63 -2.37
CA MET A 102 9.03 5.40 -2.79
C MET A 102 9.27 5.71 -4.27
N LEU A 103 8.27 5.48 -5.14
CA LEU A 103 8.32 5.75 -6.57
C LEU A 103 7.89 7.20 -6.84
N GLU A 104 8.85 8.13 -6.78
CA GLU A 104 8.58 9.54 -7.00
C GLU A 104 8.50 9.84 -8.51
N ASN A 105 7.53 10.68 -8.91
CA ASN A 105 7.26 11.01 -10.32
C ASN A 105 6.89 9.79 -11.17
N LEU A 106 6.20 8.82 -10.58
CA LEU A 106 5.73 7.65 -11.32
C LEU A 106 4.75 8.09 -12.42
N ALA A 107 5.02 7.70 -13.67
CA ALA A 107 4.20 8.01 -14.84
C ALA A 107 3.72 6.75 -15.56
N LYS A 108 3.92 5.57 -14.99
CA LYS A 108 3.53 4.28 -15.54
C LYS A 108 2.72 3.48 -14.51
N PRO A 109 1.82 2.59 -14.94
CA PRO A 109 1.06 1.75 -14.04
C PRO A 109 1.98 0.78 -13.27
N VAL A 110 1.75 0.65 -11.96
CA VAL A 110 2.28 -0.42 -11.12
C VAL A 110 1.09 -1.07 -10.42
N VAL A 111 0.64 -2.21 -10.94
CA VAL A 111 -0.59 -2.88 -10.50
C VAL A 111 -0.22 -4.07 -9.62
N PHE A 112 -0.50 -3.97 -8.32
CA PHE A 112 -0.39 -5.10 -7.40
C PHE A 112 -1.60 -6.01 -7.52
N THR A 113 -1.35 -7.31 -7.51
CA THR A 113 -2.40 -8.32 -7.41
C THR A 113 -1.88 -9.61 -6.78
N GLY A 114 -2.79 -10.53 -6.52
CA GLY A 114 -2.51 -11.82 -5.91
C GLY A 114 -3.76 -12.69 -5.96
N SER A 115 -3.81 -13.71 -5.11
CA SER A 115 -4.99 -14.54 -4.98
C SER A 115 -5.19 -15.06 -3.56
N GLN A 116 -6.43 -15.35 -3.21
CA GLN A 116 -6.78 -16.07 -1.98
C GLN A 116 -6.62 -17.57 -2.17
N ILE A 117 -6.80 -18.06 -3.40
CA ILE A 117 -6.70 -19.47 -3.77
C ILE A 117 -5.54 -19.64 -4.75
N PRO A 118 -4.66 -20.65 -4.56
CA PRO A 118 -3.54 -20.91 -5.47
C PRO A 118 -3.97 -20.99 -6.93
N ILE A 119 -3.14 -20.50 -7.86
CA ILE A 119 -3.50 -20.41 -9.28
C ILE A 119 -3.76 -21.77 -9.93
N GLY A 120 -3.13 -22.81 -9.42
CA GLY A 120 -3.34 -24.21 -9.88
C GLY A 120 -4.60 -24.88 -9.34
N VAL A 121 -5.40 -24.23 -8.50
CA VAL A 121 -6.64 -24.79 -7.93
C VAL A 121 -7.84 -24.44 -8.81
N LEU A 122 -8.79 -25.38 -8.96
CA LEU A 122 -9.92 -25.27 -9.89
C LEU A 122 -10.77 -23.99 -9.72
N ARG A 123 -10.97 -23.53 -8.49
CA ARG A 123 -11.78 -22.34 -8.17
C ARG A 123 -10.95 -21.10 -7.88
N THR A 124 -9.74 -21.02 -8.41
CA THR A 124 -8.85 -19.89 -8.16
C THR A 124 -9.44 -18.56 -8.65
N ASP A 125 -9.27 -17.53 -7.82
CA ASP A 125 -9.45 -16.13 -8.19
C ASP A 125 -8.19 -15.55 -8.90
N GLY A 126 -7.06 -16.26 -8.81
CA GLY A 126 -5.77 -15.80 -9.31
C GLY A 126 -5.71 -15.59 -10.81
N ARG A 127 -6.44 -16.42 -11.59
CA ARG A 127 -6.46 -16.30 -13.04
C ARG A 127 -7.06 -14.98 -13.52
N GLU A 128 -8.25 -14.66 -13.03
CA GLU A 128 -8.94 -13.41 -13.39
C GLU A 128 -8.20 -12.18 -12.84
N ASN A 129 -7.67 -12.28 -11.63
CA ASN A 129 -6.88 -11.23 -11.02
C ASN A 129 -5.62 -10.93 -11.86
N LEU A 130 -4.92 -11.97 -12.33
CA LEU A 130 -3.72 -11.82 -13.15
C LEU A 130 -4.02 -11.21 -14.52
N ILE A 131 -4.98 -11.79 -15.26
CA ILE A 131 -5.34 -11.34 -16.62
C ILE A 131 -5.76 -9.87 -16.60
N THR A 132 -6.64 -9.51 -15.67
CA THR A 132 -7.16 -8.14 -15.57
C THR A 132 -6.08 -7.16 -15.10
N ALA A 133 -5.20 -7.55 -14.18
CA ALA A 133 -4.06 -6.69 -13.79
C ALA A 133 -3.13 -6.38 -14.96
N ILE A 134 -2.88 -7.37 -15.84
CA ILE A 134 -2.09 -7.19 -17.07
C ILE A 134 -2.80 -6.25 -18.04
N GLU A 135 -4.12 -6.42 -18.24
CA GLU A 135 -4.92 -5.57 -19.12
C GLU A 135 -4.89 -4.11 -18.63
N ILE A 136 -5.07 -3.88 -17.33
CA ILE A 136 -4.99 -2.54 -16.73
C ILE A 136 -3.58 -1.94 -16.88
N ALA A 137 -2.53 -2.73 -16.61
CA ALA A 137 -1.15 -2.25 -16.73
C ALA A 137 -0.79 -1.87 -18.17
N GLY A 138 -1.41 -2.52 -19.16
CA GLY A 138 -1.23 -2.25 -20.59
C GLY A 138 -2.16 -1.21 -21.18
N ALA A 139 -3.14 -0.71 -20.40
CA ALA A 139 -4.18 0.20 -20.92
C ALA A 139 -3.63 1.62 -21.17
N HIS A 140 -3.82 2.12 -22.40
CA HIS A 140 -3.40 3.45 -22.82
C HIS A 140 -4.52 4.15 -23.61
N ILE A 141 -4.71 5.44 -23.35
CA ILE A 141 -5.57 6.32 -24.17
C ILE A 141 -4.73 7.48 -24.70
N GLY A 142 -4.75 7.68 -26.01
CA GLY A 142 -3.99 8.75 -26.65
C GLY A 142 -2.47 8.65 -26.44
N GLY A 143 -1.94 7.42 -26.26
CA GLY A 143 -0.52 7.16 -25.98
C GLY A 143 -0.10 7.40 -24.51
N ARG A 144 -1.05 7.63 -23.60
CA ARG A 144 -0.79 7.81 -22.16
C ARG A 144 -1.39 6.66 -21.37
N PRO A 145 -0.72 6.17 -20.32
CA PRO A 145 -1.29 5.18 -19.43
C PRO A 145 -2.60 5.67 -18.79
N GLU A 146 -3.60 4.80 -18.69
CA GLU A 146 -4.87 5.10 -18.03
C GLU A 146 -4.70 5.33 -16.53
N VAL A 147 -3.86 4.53 -15.87
CA VAL A 147 -3.67 4.57 -14.40
C VAL A 147 -2.18 4.68 -14.07
N PRO A 148 -1.55 5.86 -14.21
CA PRO A 148 -0.12 6.06 -13.98
C PRO A 148 0.21 6.21 -12.48
N GLU A 149 -0.29 5.30 -11.66
CA GLU A 149 -0.03 5.28 -10.22
C GLU A 149 0.15 3.85 -9.69
N VAL A 150 0.59 3.71 -8.45
CA VAL A 150 0.61 2.42 -7.77
C VAL A 150 -0.81 2.08 -7.33
N SER A 151 -1.32 0.97 -7.82
CA SER A 151 -2.69 0.51 -7.59
C SER A 151 -2.73 -0.96 -7.16
N LEU A 152 -3.84 -1.39 -6.60
CA LEU A 152 -4.10 -2.75 -6.17
C LEU A 152 -5.40 -3.23 -6.82
N TYR A 153 -5.29 -4.25 -7.67
CA TYR A 153 -6.43 -4.89 -8.30
C TYR A 153 -6.82 -6.18 -7.57
N PHE A 154 -8.07 -6.28 -7.19
CA PHE A 154 -8.60 -7.49 -6.56
C PHE A 154 -10.12 -7.58 -6.73
N GLN A 155 -10.63 -8.73 -7.16
CA GLN A 155 -12.06 -9.00 -7.24
C GLN A 155 -12.86 -7.87 -7.89
N ASN A 156 -12.61 -7.64 -9.16
CA ASN A 156 -13.34 -6.69 -10.03
C ASN A 156 -13.19 -5.22 -9.65
N ARG A 157 -12.22 -4.85 -8.80
CA ARG A 157 -11.97 -3.46 -8.42
C ARG A 157 -10.50 -3.14 -8.42
N LEU A 158 -10.18 -1.98 -9.00
CA LEU A 158 -8.88 -1.37 -8.91
C LEU A 158 -8.91 -0.26 -7.86
N PHE A 159 -8.05 -0.35 -6.87
CA PHE A 159 -7.94 0.63 -5.79
C PHE A 159 -6.62 1.38 -5.87
N ARG A 160 -6.60 2.64 -5.41
CA ARG A 160 -5.33 3.31 -5.11
C ARG A 160 -4.63 2.55 -3.99
N ALA A 161 -3.36 2.21 -4.17
CA ALA A 161 -2.64 1.33 -3.25
C ALA A 161 -2.64 1.82 -1.80
N ASN A 162 -2.30 3.10 -1.59
CA ASN A 162 -2.22 3.70 -0.26
C ASN A 162 -3.58 4.13 0.35
N ARG A 163 -4.68 3.67 -0.26
CA ARG A 163 -6.06 3.84 0.26
C ARG A 163 -6.71 2.50 0.60
N THR A 164 -5.94 1.41 0.50
CA THR A 164 -6.43 0.04 0.52
C THR A 164 -5.97 -0.68 1.78
N THR A 165 -6.86 -1.50 2.34
CA THR A 165 -6.58 -2.40 3.45
C THR A 165 -7.14 -3.79 3.19
N LYS A 166 -6.49 -4.84 3.75
CA LYS A 166 -7.02 -6.21 3.73
C LYS A 166 -8.12 -6.34 4.77
N ARG A 167 -9.36 -6.48 4.32
CA ARG A 167 -10.54 -6.53 5.21
C ARG A 167 -10.94 -7.94 5.63
N SER A 168 -10.49 -8.96 4.91
CA SER A 168 -10.89 -10.35 5.17
C SER A 168 -9.75 -11.32 4.85
N ALA A 169 -9.60 -12.33 5.71
CA ALA A 169 -8.69 -13.45 5.49
C ALA A 169 -9.33 -14.58 4.64
N GLU A 170 -10.66 -14.60 4.48
CA GLU A 170 -11.41 -15.70 3.84
C GLU A 170 -12.13 -15.29 2.56
N ALA A 171 -12.68 -14.06 2.51
CA ALA A 171 -13.46 -13.63 1.35
C ALA A 171 -12.55 -13.42 0.13
N LEU A 172 -13.04 -13.84 -1.06
CA LEU A 172 -12.34 -13.52 -2.31
C LEU A 172 -12.22 -12.00 -2.51
N SER A 173 -13.24 -11.20 -2.10
CA SER A 173 -13.13 -9.74 -2.03
C SER A 173 -12.33 -9.29 -0.80
N ALA A 174 -11.05 -9.70 -0.72
CA ALA A 174 -10.22 -9.56 0.46
C ALA A 174 -9.83 -8.11 0.79
N PHE A 175 -9.81 -7.23 -0.20
CA PHE A 175 -9.37 -5.83 -0.07
C PHE A 175 -10.51 -4.83 -0.17
N ARG A 176 -10.33 -3.67 0.47
CA ARG A 176 -11.27 -2.54 0.40
C ARG A 176 -10.55 -1.20 0.57
N SER A 177 -11.03 -0.21 -0.17
CA SER A 177 -10.81 1.21 0.08
C SER A 177 -12.10 1.78 0.67
N TYR A 178 -12.07 2.19 1.94
CA TYR A 178 -13.28 2.64 2.64
C TYR A 178 -13.62 4.11 2.35
N ASN A 179 -12.59 4.93 2.19
CA ASN A 179 -12.72 6.39 2.14
C ASN A 179 -12.39 6.98 0.77
N TYR A 180 -12.11 6.13 -0.23
CA TYR A 180 -11.80 6.58 -1.57
C TYR A 180 -12.46 5.64 -2.60
N PRO A 181 -13.03 6.18 -3.69
CA PRO A 181 -13.66 5.35 -4.69
C PRO A 181 -12.64 4.45 -5.41
N PRO A 182 -13.08 3.33 -5.99
CA PRO A 182 -12.25 2.56 -6.90
C PRO A 182 -11.76 3.42 -8.08
N LEU A 183 -10.53 3.16 -8.54
CA LEU A 183 -9.96 3.76 -9.76
C LEU A 183 -10.57 3.16 -11.01
N ALA A 184 -10.99 1.88 -10.92
CA ALA A 184 -11.78 1.23 -11.95
C ALA A 184 -12.66 0.14 -11.34
N GLU A 185 -13.79 -0.13 -12.01
CA GLU A 185 -14.65 -1.29 -11.76
C GLU A 185 -14.68 -2.16 -13.02
N VAL A 186 -14.53 -3.47 -12.83
CA VAL A 186 -14.41 -4.45 -13.91
C VAL A 186 -15.69 -5.27 -14.00
N GLY A 187 -16.35 -5.14 -15.14
CA GLY A 187 -17.51 -5.94 -15.52
C GLY A 187 -17.24 -6.60 -16.88
N VAL A 188 -18.15 -6.47 -17.82
CA VAL A 188 -17.89 -6.85 -19.23
C VAL A 188 -16.79 -5.99 -19.84
N ASN A 189 -16.75 -4.72 -19.41
CA ASN A 189 -15.70 -3.76 -19.75
C ASN A 189 -15.06 -3.21 -18.47
N ILE A 190 -13.86 -2.66 -18.59
CA ILE A 190 -13.20 -1.94 -17.49
C ILE A 190 -13.68 -0.48 -17.53
N ALA A 191 -14.38 -0.07 -16.47
CA ALA A 191 -14.88 1.31 -16.32
C ALA A 191 -13.91 2.10 -15.41
N TYR A 192 -13.08 2.96 -16.01
CA TYR A 192 -12.14 3.81 -15.28
C TYR A 192 -12.83 5.05 -14.69
N ASN A 193 -12.52 5.35 -13.44
CA ASN A 193 -12.95 6.55 -12.75
C ASN A 193 -11.90 7.66 -12.92
N LEU A 194 -11.93 8.35 -14.05
CA LEU A 194 -10.93 9.35 -14.41
C LEU A 194 -10.82 10.50 -13.39
N ALA A 195 -11.90 10.81 -12.68
CA ALA A 195 -11.86 11.84 -11.62
C ALA A 195 -11.10 11.39 -10.36
N ALA A 196 -10.98 10.08 -10.15
CA ALA A 196 -10.28 9.52 -9.02
C ALA A 196 -8.79 9.23 -9.31
N ILE A 197 -8.41 9.04 -10.57
CA ILE A 197 -7.05 8.68 -10.98
C ILE A 197 -6.12 9.91 -10.88
N LEU A 198 -4.94 9.71 -10.29
CA LEU A 198 -3.87 10.72 -10.28
C LEU A 198 -3.10 10.67 -11.60
N HIS A 199 -3.09 11.79 -12.30
CA HIS A 199 -2.26 11.96 -13.49
C HIS A 199 -1.06 12.85 -13.18
N PRO A 200 0.15 12.51 -13.68
CA PRO A 200 1.32 13.38 -13.56
C PRO A 200 1.03 14.76 -14.17
N THR A 201 1.43 15.81 -13.48
CA THR A 201 1.30 17.20 -13.99
C THR A 201 2.30 17.50 -15.12
N GLU A 202 3.41 16.78 -15.17
CA GLU A 202 4.46 16.90 -16.20
C GLU A 202 4.44 15.70 -17.14
N ILE A 203 4.70 15.98 -18.41
CA ILE A 203 4.84 14.93 -19.44
C ILE A 203 6.23 14.31 -19.27
N SER A 204 6.25 13.02 -18.93
CA SER A 204 7.48 12.22 -18.80
C SER A 204 8.47 12.70 -17.72
N PRO A 205 8.04 12.84 -16.46
CA PRO A 205 8.97 13.11 -15.38
C PRO A 205 9.95 11.92 -15.23
N GLU A 206 11.20 12.22 -14.89
CA GLU A 206 12.17 11.19 -14.56
C GLU A 206 11.73 10.47 -13.27
N LEU A 207 11.63 9.14 -13.32
CA LEU A 207 11.35 8.35 -12.12
C LEU A 207 12.52 8.49 -11.13
N ARG A 208 12.21 8.89 -9.91
CA ARG A 208 13.13 8.86 -8.78
C ARG A 208 12.66 7.85 -7.78
N ILE A 209 13.58 7.24 -7.06
CA ILE A 209 13.24 6.30 -6.00
C ILE A 209 13.84 6.74 -4.67
N ALA A 210 13.06 6.60 -3.59
CA ALA A 210 13.52 6.81 -2.22
C ALA A 210 13.51 5.46 -1.50
N THR A 211 14.68 4.83 -1.40
CA THR A 211 14.83 3.48 -0.82
C THR A 211 15.18 3.51 0.67
N ARG A 212 15.57 4.68 1.20
CA ARG A 212 15.87 4.84 2.63
C ARG A 212 14.58 5.05 3.42
N LEU A 213 14.12 4.01 4.07
CA LEU A 213 12.98 4.03 4.98
C LEU A 213 13.47 4.05 6.43
N ALA A 214 12.76 4.81 7.28
CA ALA A 214 13.06 4.81 8.72
C ALA A 214 12.44 3.61 9.40
N ASP A 215 13.12 3.12 10.41
CA ASP A 215 12.62 2.23 11.46
C ASP A 215 12.09 3.01 12.68
N GLY A 216 11.74 2.30 13.75
CA GLY A 216 11.28 2.93 15.00
C GLY A 216 9.87 3.51 14.90
N ILE A 217 8.99 2.89 14.11
CA ILE A 217 7.57 3.22 14.01
C ILE A 217 6.75 2.18 14.79
N GLU A 218 5.83 2.64 15.64
CA GLU A 218 4.92 1.79 16.42
C GLU A 218 3.47 2.12 16.08
N VAL A 219 2.57 1.14 16.17
CA VAL A 219 1.12 1.32 16.05
C VAL A 219 0.50 1.06 17.42
N ILE A 220 -0.08 2.10 18.01
CA ILE A 220 -0.75 1.99 19.31
C ILE A 220 -2.25 2.13 19.11
N LYS A 221 -2.96 1.03 19.28
CA LYS A 221 -4.42 1.00 19.26
C LYS A 221 -4.97 1.23 20.65
N LEU A 222 -5.77 2.27 20.83
CA LEU A 222 -6.43 2.56 22.09
C LEU A 222 -7.56 1.56 22.34
N PHE A 223 -7.73 1.18 23.61
CA PHE A 223 -8.85 0.35 24.07
C PHE A 223 -9.20 0.73 25.52
N PRO A 224 -10.46 0.51 25.96
CA PRO A 224 -10.84 0.72 27.35
C PRO A 224 -10.03 -0.19 28.28
N GLY A 225 -9.28 0.42 29.22
CA GLY A 225 -8.40 -0.32 30.14
C GLY A 225 -6.91 -0.24 29.80
N LEU A 226 -6.50 0.44 28.72
CA LEU A 226 -5.08 0.75 28.49
C LEU A 226 -4.56 1.62 29.65
N GLY A 227 -3.63 1.07 30.44
CA GLY A 227 -3.09 1.73 31.63
C GLY A 227 -1.90 2.63 31.37
N GLU A 228 -1.68 3.61 32.26
CA GLU A 228 -0.58 4.58 32.18
C GLU A 228 0.80 3.91 32.02
N ASN A 229 1.09 2.91 32.86
CA ASN A 229 2.41 2.26 32.87
C ASN A 229 2.72 1.55 31.55
N ILE A 230 1.73 0.92 30.92
CA ILE A 230 1.91 0.24 29.63
C ILE A 230 2.13 1.26 28.52
N LEU A 231 1.27 2.28 28.43
CA LEU A 231 1.44 3.34 27.43
C LEU A 231 2.79 4.06 27.57
N ARG A 232 3.20 4.35 28.82
CA ARG A 232 4.50 4.96 29.10
C ARG A 232 5.66 4.07 28.65
N ALA A 233 5.60 2.76 28.93
CA ALA A 233 6.62 1.81 28.48
C ALA A 233 6.72 1.76 26.95
N MET A 234 5.59 1.68 26.24
CA MET A 234 5.56 1.68 24.77
C MET A 234 6.19 2.96 24.19
N LEU A 235 5.78 4.12 24.73
CA LEU A 235 6.27 5.42 24.27
C LEU A 235 7.71 5.73 24.69
N SER A 236 8.29 4.96 25.63
CA SER A 236 9.68 5.09 26.07
C SER A 236 10.61 4.05 25.44
N ALA A 237 10.11 3.26 24.48
CA ALA A 237 10.92 2.24 23.80
C ALA A 237 12.17 2.86 23.16
N PRO A 238 13.36 2.26 23.36
CA PRO A 238 14.57 2.74 22.71
C PRO A 238 14.44 2.73 21.18
N GLY A 239 14.85 3.82 20.54
CA GLY A 239 14.77 3.95 19.09
C GLY A 239 13.39 4.33 18.54
N LEU A 240 12.38 4.52 19.37
CA LEU A 240 11.06 4.98 18.92
C LEU A 240 11.15 6.38 18.33
N ARG A 241 10.72 6.55 17.08
CA ARG A 241 10.75 7.81 16.33
C ARG A 241 9.35 8.35 16.03
N ALA A 242 8.40 7.46 15.76
CA ALA A 242 7.03 7.87 15.50
C ALA A 242 6.03 6.81 15.95
N VAL A 243 4.79 7.27 16.14
CA VAL A 243 3.64 6.44 16.52
C VAL A 243 2.46 6.75 15.61
N VAL A 244 1.84 5.72 15.08
CA VAL A 244 0.49 5.76 14.55
C VAL A 244 -0.44 5.47 15.73
N LEU A 245 -1.17 6.49 16.19
CA LEU A 245 -2.11 6.36 17.30
C LEU A 245 -3.52 6.11 16.74
N GLU A 246 -4.02 4.89 16.89
CA GLU A 246 -5.37 4.51 16.48
C GLU A 246 -6.38 4.86 17.58
N THR A 247 -7.11 5.95 17.39
CA THR A 247 -8.10 6.49 18.32
C THR A 247 -9.54 6.09 17.97
N PHE A 248 -10.49 6.44 18.82
CA PHE A 248 -11.90 6.08 18.66
C PHE A 248 -12.64 7.03 17.71
N GLY A 249 -13.51 6.47 16.88
CA GLY A 249 -14.43 7.26 16.04
C GLY A 249 -13.73 8.36 15.26
N ALA A 250 -14.14 9.60 15.43
CA ALA A 250 -13.60 10.76 14.71
C ALA A 250 -12.29 11.34 15.34
N GLY A 251 -11.54 10.54 16.08
CA GLY A 251 -10.27 10.97 16.68
C GLY A 251 -10.36 11.16 18.19
N ASN A 252 -11.37 10.58 18.85
CA ASN A 252 -11.56 10.67 20.29
C ASN A 252 -10.58 9.77 21.06
N ALA A 253 -10.15 10.25 22.23
CA ALA A 253 -9.23 9.56 23.11
C ALA A 253 -9.61 9.79 24.58
N PRO A 254 -9.02 9.07 25.56
CA PRO A 254 -9.23 9.35 26.98
C PRO A 254 -8.89 10.80 27.36
N THR A 255 -9.67 11.39 28.25
CA THR A 255 -9.48 12.76 28.76
C THR A 255 -8.63 12.84 30.01
N ASN A 256 -8.18 11.70 30.52
CA ASN A 256 -7.36 11.62 31.73
C ASN A 256 -6.07 12.45 31.57
N GLU A 257 -5.73 13.23 32.59
CA GLU A 257 -4.55 14.07 32.60
C GLU A 257 -3.24 13.28 32.41
N TRP A 258 -3.16 12.06 32.97
CA TRP A 258 -2.00 11.20 32.79
C TRP A 258 -1.80 10.83 31.30
N PHE A 259 -2.90 10.58 30.56
CA PHE A 259 -2.85 10.20 29.15
C PHE A 259 -2.22 11.31 28.31
N ILE A 260 -2.72 12.54 28.47
CA ILE A 260 -2.19 13.73 27.76
C ILE A 260 -0.72 13.98 28.14
N ARG A 261 -0.38 13.84 29.44
CA ARG A 261 0.99 14.03 29.93
C ARG A 261 1.96 13.03 29.31
N VAL A 262 1.62 11.74 29.27
CA VAL A 262 2.49 10.69 28.71
C VAL A 262 2.73 10.89 27.20
N LEU A 263 1.71 11.30 26.44
CA LEU A 263 1.85 11.63 25.04
C LEU A 263 2.73 12.88 24.84
N LYS A 264 2.51 13.91 25.65
CA LYS A 264 3.31 15.16 25.60
C LYS A 264 4.79 14.90 25.90
N GLU A 265 5.08 14.11 26.92
CA GLU A 265 6.45 13.70 27.24
C GLU A 265 7.15 12.97 26.09
N ALA A 266 6.44 12.14 25.33
CA ALA A 266 6.99 11.49 24.14
C ALA A 266 7.28 12.50 23.02
N ILE A 267 6.35 13.43 22.78
CA ILE A 267 6.52 14.49 21.78
C ILE A 267 7.70 15.39 22.13
N ASP A 268 7.86 15.73 23.41
CA ASP A 268 8.98 16.57 23.88
C ASP A 268 10.36 15.90 23.73
N ARG A 269 10.38 14.55 23.66
CA ARG A 269 11.58 13.78 23.30
C ARG A 269 11.79 13.67 21.78
N GLY A 270 10.90 14.24 20.96
CA GLY A 270 11.00 14.23 19.50
C GLY A 270 10.20 13.13 18.81
N VAL A 271 9.40 12.35 19.54
CA VAL A 271 8.52 11.34 18.91
C VAL A 271 7.39 12.04 18.15
N ILE A 272 7.19 11.69 16.90
CA ILE A 272 6.06 12.15 16.09
C ILE A 272 4.87 11.25 16.34
N ILE A 273 3.72 11.81 16.68
CA ILE A 273 2.47 11.03 16.85
C ILE A 273 1.49 11.46 15.76
N LEU A 274 1.05 10.49 14.96
CA LEU A 274 0.07 10.64 13.90
C LEU A 274 -1.23 9.94 14.32
N ASN A 275 -2.31 10.73 14.49
CA ASN A 275 -3.61 10.23 14.93
C ASN A 275 -4.46 9.80 13.75
N ILE A 276 -4.85 8.52 13.71
CA ILE A 276 -5.82 7.96 12.76
C ILE A 276 -6.99 7.31 13.51
N THR A 277 -8.06 7.00 12.79
CA THR A 277 -9.21 6.28 13.38
C THR A 277 -9.02 4.77 13.34
N GLN A 278 -9.54 4.07 14.37
CA GLN A 278 -9.66 2.59 14.36
C GLN A 278 -10.75 2.09 13.41
N CYS A 279 -11.64 2.98 12.97
CA CYS A 279 -12.72 2.61 12.07
C CYS A 279 -12.18 2.44 10.66
N GLY A 280 -12.62 1.39 9.97
CA GLY A 280 -12.24 1.19 8.57
C GLY A 280 -12.70 2.34 7.65
N GLY A 281 -13.85 2.96 7.95
CA GLY A 281 -14.40 4.12 7.23
C GLY A 281 -14.55 5.35 8.11
N GLY A 282 -14.48 6.53 7.52
CA GLY A 282 -14.53 7.82 8.19
C GLY A 282 -13.14 8.46 8.34
N LYS A 283 -13.07 9.59 9.03
CA LYS A 283 -11.84 10.36 9.20
C LYS A 283 -11.69 10.91 10.61
N VAL A 284 -10.47 11.16 11.00
CA VAL A 284 -10.15 11.96 12.18
C VAL A 284 -10.44 13.43 11.89
N SER A 285 -11.16 14.07 12.80
CA SER A 285 -11.50 15.49 12.78
C SER A 285 -11.19 16.08 14.14
N MET A 286 -9.93 16.43 14.38
CA MET A 286 -9.43 16.82 15.71
C MET A 286 -10.05 18.15 16.23
N GLU A 287 -10.70 18.90 15.35
CA GLU A 287 -11.31 20.20 15.69
C GLU A 287 -12.76 20.06 16.20
N LEU A 288 -13.40 18.89 16.00
CA LEU A 288 -14.81 18.70 16.34
C LEU A 288 -15.09 18.52 17.84
N TYR A 289 -14.13 17.98 18.58
CA TYR A 289 -14.32 17.63 19.99
C TYR A 289 -13.18 18.15 20.86
N GLU A 290 -13.48 18.46 22.11
CA GLU A 290 -12.49 18.94 23.10
C GLU A 290 -11.29 17.99 23.21
N THR A 291 -11.52 16.69 23.17
CA THR A 291 -10.47 15.67 23.24
C THR A 291 -9.49 15.80 22.05
N GLY A 292 -10.01 15.97 20.85
CA GLY A 292 -9.21 16.18 19.64
C GLY A 292 -8.39 17.47 19.71
N LEU A 293 -9.01 18.56 20.16
CA LEU A 293 -8.32 19.85 20.35
C LEU A 293 -7.17 19.73 21.37
N ARG A 294 -7.35 18.97 22.46
CA ARG A 294 -6.28 18.74 23.45
C ARG A 294 -5.12 17.98 22.85
N LEU A 295 -5.37 16.94 22.02
CA LEU A 295 -4.34 16.21 21.32
C LEU A 295 -3.59 17.10 20.33
N GLN A 296 -4.30 17.93 19.57
CA GLN A 296 -3.70 18.88 18.61
C GLN A 296 -2.80 19.91 19.33
N LYS A 297 -3.25 20.45 20.48
CA LYS A 297 -2.48 21.43 21.26
C LYS A 297 -1.14 20.91 21.76
N ILE A 298 -1.03 19.62 22.06
CA ILE A 298 0.24 19.02 22.47
C ILE A 298 1.14 18.62 21.29
N GLY A 299 0.70 18.80 20.04
CA GLY A 299 1.51 18.60 18.84
C GLY A 299 1.28 17.29 18.08
N ILE A 300 0.19 16.57 18.37
CA ILE A 300 -0.22 15.38 17.61
C ILE A 300 -0.71 15.81 16.23
N LEU A 301 -0.30 15.07 15.20
CA LEU A 301 -0.69 15.33 13.82
C LEU A 301 -1.98 14.59 13.47
N CYS A 302 -2.83 15.22 12.65
CA CYS A 302 -4.03 14.59 12.09
C CYS A 302 -3.65 13.69 10.93
N GLY A 303 -4.08 12.42 10.97
CA GLY A 303 -3.93 11.46 9.88
C GLY A 303 -5.14 11.41 8.95
N HIS A 304 -6.16 12.23 9.20
CA HIS A 304 -7.37 12.32 8.36
C HIS A 304 -8.04 10.95 8.17
N ASP A 305 -8.20 10.52 6.93
CA ASP A 305 -8.83 9.27 6.53
C ASP A 305 -7.81 8.23 6.00
N MET A 306 -6.54 8.34 6.41
CA MET A 306 -5.50 7.36 6.06
C MET A 306 -5.82 5.98 6.63
N THR A 307 -5.44 4.94 5.89
CA THR A 307 -5.34 3.58 6.43
C THR A 307 -4.12 3.45 7.34
N THR A 308 -4.09 2.44 8.20
CA THR A 308 -2.92 2.13 9.04
C THR A 308 -1.69 1.88 8.19
N GLU A 309 -1.84 1.13 7.09
CA GLU A 309 -0.75 0.82 6.16
C GLU A 309 -0.15 2.08 5.54
N ALA A 310 -1.00 2.99 5.07
CA ALA A 310 -0.56 4.27 4.52
C ALA A 310 0.12 5.15 5.57
N ALA A 311 -0.42 5.21 6.79
CA ALA A 311 0.14 6.01 7.88
C ALA A 311 1.54 5.52 8.29
N VAL A 312 1.71 4.20 8.48
CA VAL A 312 2.99 3.57 8.81
C VAL A 312 4.02 3.83 7.70
N THR A 313 3.68 3.50 6.46
CA THR A 313 4.62 3.62 5.33
C THR A 313 4.95 5.06 4.99
N LYS A 314 4.00 6.00 5.15
CA LYS A 314 4.27 7.45 5.04
C LYS A 314 5.26 7.93 6.09
N LEU A 315 5.10 7.52 7.36
CA LEU A 315 6.05 7.84 8.42
C LEU A 315 7.44 7.29 8.12
N MET A 316 7.53 6.02 7.72
CA MET A 316 8.81 5.39 7.34
C MET A 316 9.49 6.14 6.20
N TYR A 317 8.73 6.50 5.16
CA TYR A 317 9.24 7.26 4.02
C TYR A 317 9.69 8.67 4.42
N VAL A 318 8.83 9.47 5.05
CA VAL A 318 9.13 10.87 5.37
C VAL A 318 10.29 11.00 6.35
N LEU A 319 10.36 10.14 7.38
CA LEU A 319 11.47 10.10 8.33
C LEU A 319 12.76 9.57 7.68
N GLY A 320 12.66 8.74 6.66
CA GLY A 320 13.79 8.25 5.86
C GLY A 320 14.46 9.32 5.03
N LEU A 321 13.78 10.42 4.69
CA LEU A 321 14.33 11.54 3.93
C LEU A 321 15.38 12.35 4.70
N GLY A 322 15.47 12.21 6.03
CA GLY A 322 16.47 12.91 6.84
C GLY A 322 16.29 14.42 6.92
N LEU A 323 15.05 14.90 6.82
CA LEU A 323 14.68 16.32 6.85
C LEU A 323 14.66 16.87 8.28
N SER A 324 14.63 18.20 8.41
CA SER A 324 14.39 18.86 9.70
C SER A 324 12.98 18.52 10.24
N ASP A 325 12.77 18.65 11.57
CA ASP A 325 11.45 18.39 12.18
C ASP A 325 10.34 19.23 11.54
N ALA A 326 10.59 20.50 11.27
CA ALA A 326 9.61 21.37 10.63
C ALA A 326 9.23 20.90 9.22
N GLN A 327 10.19 20.50 8.41
CA GLN A 327 9.96 19.96 7.06
C GLN A 327 9.23 18.61 7.12
N THR A 328 9.64 17.73 8.03
CA THR A 328 9.01 16.42 8.27
C THR A 328 7.53 16.60 8.61
N ARG A 329 7.20 17.46 9.59
CA ARG A 329 5.81 17.75 9.97
C ARG A 329 5.02 18.40 8.84
N ALA A 330 5.63 19.27 8.04
CA ALA A 330 4.98 19.87 6.88
C ALA A 330 4.61 18.83 5.82
N LEU A 331 5.50 17.86 5.54
CA LEU A 331 5.20 16.76 4.62
C LEU A 331 4.11 15.81 5.14
N LEU A 332 4.11 15.51 6.45
CA LEU A 332 3.10 14.64 7.05
C LEU A 332 1.69 15.25 7.00
N ARG A 333 1.56 16.58 7.02
CA ARG A 333 0.27 17.30 6.98
C ARG A 333 -0.36 17.43 5.60
N ARG A 334 0.34 17.10 4.52
CA ARG A 334 -0.20 17.19 3.16
C ARG A 334 -0.26 15.81 2.50
N PRO A 335 -1.22 15.56 1.60
CA PRO A 335 -1.21 14.35 0.80
C PRO A 335 -0.02 14.40 -0.18
N LEU A 336 0.76 13.33 -0.21
CA LEU A 336 1.92 13.19 -1.11
C LEU A 336 1.55 12.41 -2.36
N ARG A 337 0.72 11.39 -2.21
CA ARG A 337 0.29 10.45 -3.25
C ARG A 337 -1.20 10.14 -3.14
N GLY A 338 -2.00 11.08 -2.63
CA GLY A 338 -3.43 10.90 -2.46
C GLY A 338 -3.83 9.92 -1.36
N GLU A 339 -2.96 9.67 -0.40
CA GLU A 339 -3.17 8.74 0.72
C GLU A 339 -4.23 9.18 1.72
N PHE A 340 -4.63 10.45 1.68
CA PHE A 340 -5.79 10.97 2.40
C PHE A 340 -6.47 12.11 1.64
N THR A 341 -7.72 12.38 2.01
CA THR A 341 -8.51 13.50 1.48
C THR A 341 -8.24 14.75 2.33
N ALA A 342 -7.74 15.82 1.69
CA ALA A 342 -7.44 17.11 2.32
C ALA A 342 -8.71 17.87 2.69
#